data_bae9e657c18b35de4c50a87413344385
#
_entry.id   bae9e657c18b35de4c50a87413344385
#
_cell.length_a   1.000
_cell.length_b   1.000
_cell.length_c   1.000
_cell.angle_alpha   90.00
_cell.angle_beta   90.00
_cell.angle_gamma   90.00
#
_symmetry.space_group_name_H-M   'P 1'
#
loop_
_entity.id
_entity.type
_entity.pdbx_description
1 polymer ?
#
loop_
_entity_poly.entity_id
_entity_poly.type
_entity_poly.pdbx_seq_one_letter_code
_entity_poly.pdbx_strand_id
1 'polypeptide(L)'
;MVTIETVSAGIDWLTTTATDNLTAKLLLREAEKITREESDRGFFPKPWRQSGYAGVSCGRVQHGERYDSAIVRLSSDLADLEWWRVYQITERATRIDVQVTFRPSITPNAFIKRIHRQLKQHYAGHKKHPKITTWSSSDGGLTVYLGARSSALYFRCYNKEAESGDVEYQGCVRMEIEFKDCAIKPLIGFLFANLPTRDFAGKVVSSFAIEHGISGFPEVHPPPSFYEGQRLVTDEDKSLTWLSTQVQPTVINLIRRGRLADTIKALGLEIMFPDGLHTQHDWTKWSN
;
A
#
# COMPACT_ATOMS: atom_id res chain seq x y z
N MET A 1 -29.22 17.46 7.97
CA MET A 1 -27.83 16.99 8.16
C MET A 1 -27.82 15.52 7.83
N VAL A 2 -26.81 14.97 7.11
CA VAL A 2 -26.70 13.51 6.89
C VAL A 2 -26.02 12.92 8.11
N THR A 3 -26.69 11.96 8.74
CA THR A 3 -26.12 11.18 9.85
C THR A 3 -25.44 9.93 9.29
N ILE A 4 -24.40 9.45 9.95
CA ILE A 4 -23.65 8.24 9.61
C ILE A 4 -23.55 7.33 10.83
N GLU A 5 -23.79 6.04 10.61
CA GLU A 5 -23.61 4.99 11.61
C GLU A 5 -22.46 4.11 11.18
N THR A 6 -21.40 3.99 12.01
CA THR A 6 -20.25 3.15 11.70
C THR A 6 -20.57 1.67 11.92
N VAL A 7 -20.50 0.88 10.86
CA VAL A 7 -20.71 -0.59 10.85
C VAL A 7 -19.41 -1.30 11.15
N SER A 8 -18.34 -1.00 10.41
CA SER A 8 -17.00 -1.56 10.67
C SER A 8 -15.92 -0.54 10.36
N ALA A 9 -14.76 -0.69 11.00
CA ALA A 9 -13.58 0.12 10.75
C ALA A 9 -12.33 -0.67 11.14
N GLY A 10 -11.23 -0.49 10.43
CA GLY A 10 -9.96 -1.18 10.69
C GLY A 10 -8.98 -1.10 9.53
N ILE A 11 -7.99 -1.99 9.55
CA ILE A 11 -7.02 -2.16 8.50
C ILE A 11 -7.56 -3.21 7.51
N ASP A 12 -7.75 -2.83 6.24
CA ASP A 12 -8.25 -3.73 5.19
C ASP A 12 -7.13 -4.41 4.39
N TRP A 13 -5.95 -3.81 4.39
CA TRP A 13 -4.78 -4.33 3.68
C TRP A 13 -3.48 -3.92 4.35
N LEU A 14 -2.56 -4.87 4.44
CA LEU A 14 -1.17 -4.62 4.81
C LEU A 14 -0.24 -5.30 3.80
N THR A 15 0.79 -4.60 3.35
CA THR A 15 1.94 -5.18 2.68
C THR A 15 3.20 -4.82 3.43
N THR A 16 4.00 -5.83 3.76
CA THR A 16 5.33 -5.66 4.34
C THR A 16 6.37 -6.38 3.49
N THR A 17 7.59 -5.86 3.49
CA THR A 17 8.71 -6.43 2.72
C THR A 17 9.97 -6.46 3.58
N ALA A 18 10.71 -7.56 3.51
CA ALA A 18 12.06 -7.68 4.02
C ALA A 18 13.05 -7.67 2.86
N THR A 19 14.17 -7.00 3.02
CA THR A 19 15.19 -6.81 1.98
C THR A 19 16.55 -7.41 2.33
N ASP A 20 16.64 -8.07 3.49
CA ASP A 20 17.80 -8.86 3.91
C ASP A 20 17.38 -10.30 4.20
N ASN A 21 18.32 -11.22 4.04
CA ASN A 21 18.09 -12.66 4.08
C ASN A 21 17.53 -13.14 5.45
N LEU A 22 18.03 -12.59 6.56
CA LEU A 22 17.60 -13.03 7.90
C LEU A 22 16.15 -12.60 8.17
N THR A 23 15.86 -11.32 7.98
CA THR A 23 14.50 -10.77 8.15
C THR A 23 13.53 -11.43 7.18
N ALA A 24 13.94 -11.70 5.92
CA ALA A 24 13.14 -12.39 4.93
C ALA A 24 12.72 -13.80 5.39
N LYS A 25 13.66 -14.58 5.93
CA LYS A 25 13.37 -15.92 6.47
C LYS A 25 12.42 -15.88 7.68
N LEU A 26 12.61 -14.91 8.58
CA LEU A 26 11.72 -14.76 9.73
C LEU A 26 10.30 -14.37 9.30
N LEU A 27 10.19 -13.45 8.35
CA LEU A 27 8.93 -12.99 7.79
C LEU A 27 8.17 -14.13 7.09
N LEU A 28 8.87 -14.95 6.28
CA LEU A 28 8.27 -16.10 5.60
C LEU A 28 7.79 -17.16 6.58
N ARG A 29 8.57 -17.46 7.62
CA ARG A 29 8.15 -18.39 8.68
C ARG A 29 6.85 -17.96 9.36
N GLU A 30 6.70 -16.68 9.62
CA GLU A 30 5.47 -16.17 10.23
C GLU A 30 4.30 -16.23 9.25
N ALA A 31 4.53 -15.86 7.99
CA ALA A 31 3.53 -15.97 6.93
C ALA A 31 3.06 -17.42 6.69
N GLU A 32 3.96 -18.39 6.79
CA GLU A 32 3.62 -19.83 6.72
C GLU A 32 2.74 -20.29 7.87
N LYS A 33 2.94 -19.74 9.10
CA LYS A 33 2.03 -20.02 10.24
C LYS A 33 0.64 -19.48 9.95
N ILE A 34 0.53 -18.21 9.53
CA ILE A 34 -0.74 -17.58 9.16
C ILE A 34 -1.40 -18.36 8.02
N THR A 35 -0.62 -18.82 7.04
CA THR A 35 -1.12 -19.66 5.94
C THR A 35 -1.74 -20.98 6.42
N ARG A 36 -1.12 -21.63 7.41
CA ARG A 36 -1.69 -22.84 8.03
C ARG A 36 -2.98 -22.54 8.77
N GLU A 37 -3.02 -21.46 9.54
CA GLU A 37 -4.23 -21.01 10.25
C GLU A 37 -5.38 -20.71 9.26
N GLU A 38 -5.11 -20.10 8.10
CA GLU A 38 -6.08 -19.89 7.03
C GLU A 38 -6.50 -21.22 6.38
N SER A 39 -5.56 -22.15 6.19
CA SER A 39 -5.87 -23.48 5.67
C SER A 39 -6.79 -24.29 6.61
N ASP A 40 -6.55 -24.20 7.91
CA ASP A 40 -7.41 -24.83 8.94
C ASP A 40 -8.83 -24.23 8.94
N ARG A 41 -9.00 -23.00 8.47
CA ARG A 41 -10.31 -22.35 8.25
C ARG A 41 -10.98 -22.77 6.92
N GLY A 42 -10.36 -23.66 6.15
CA GLY A 42 -10.91 -24.20 4.91
C GLY A 42 -10.45 -23.50 3.62
N PHE A 43 -9.47 -22.59 3.70
CA PHE A 43 -8.87 -22.03 2.49
C PHE A 43 -7.77 -22.94 1.96
N PHE A 44 -7.66 -23.07 0.62
CA PHE A 44 -6.67 -23.94 -0.01
C PHE A 44 -5.49 -23.11 -0.54
N PRO A 45 -4.23 -23.47 -0.19
CA PRO A 45 -3.05 -22.84 -0.74
C PRO A 45 -2.96 -22.98 -2.25
N LYS A 46 -2.64 -21.89 -2.95
CA LYS A 46 -2.44 -21.87 -4.41
C LYS A 46 -1.10 -21.19 -4.73
N PRO A 47 -0.41 -21.60 -5.80
CA PRO A 47 0.78 -20.88 -6.26
C PRO A 47 0.47 -19.41 -6.53
N TRP A 48 1.36 -18.53 -6.12
CA TRP A 48 1.24 -17.09 -6.34
C TRP A 48 2.52 -16.51 -6.91
N ARG A 49 2.39 -15.61 -7.88
CA ARG A 49 3.53 -14.89 -8.48
C ARG A 49 3.12 -13.45 -8.78
N GLN A 50 3.95 -12.50 -8.34
CA GLN A 50 3.76 -11.09 -8.68
C GLN A 50 5.06 -10.31 -8.52
N SER A 51 5.37 -9.39 -9.46
CA SER A 51 6.53 -8.48 -9.37
C SER A 51 7.87 -9.19 -9.12
N GLY A 52 8.04 -10.40 -9.68
CA GLY A 52 9.23 -11.23 -9.51
C GLY A 52 9.26 -12.06 -8.22
N TYR A 53 8.32 -11.88 -7.30
CA TYR A 53 8.14 -12.77 -6.16
C TYR A 53 7.38 -14.03 -6.56
N ALA A 54 7.77 -15.17 -5.99
CA ALA A 54 7.10 -16.45 -6.15
C ALA A 54 6.82 -17.05 -4.77
N GLY A 55 5.63 -17.62 -4.58
CA GLY A 55 5.22 -18.16 -3.29
C GLY A 55 3.79 -18.70 -3.28
N VAL A 56 3.05 -18.42 -2.22
CA VAL A 56 1.74 -18.98 -1.93
C VAL A 56 0.72 -17.87 -1.68
N SER A 57 -0.52 -18.13 -2.11
CA SER A 57 -1.73 -17.40 -1.73
C SER A 57 -2.71 -18.38 -1.08
N CYS A 58 -3.16 -18.09 0.13
CA CYS A 58 -4.12 -18.91 0.88
C CYS A 58 -5.10 -17.99 1.61
N GLY A 59 -6.38 -18.02 1.23
CA GLY A 59 -7.36 -17.12 1.81
C GLY A 59 -6.94 -15.66 1.70
N ARG A 60 -6.77 -15.02 2.85
CA ARG A 60 -6.46 -13.60 3.00
C ARG A 60 -4.96 -13.31 3.18
N VAL A 61 -4.10 -14.32 3.09
CA VAL A 61 -2.64 -14.18 3.14
C VAL A 61 -2.01 -14.52 1.81
N GLN A 62 -1.05 -13.70 1.38
CA GLN A 62 -0.16 -13.96 0.25
C GLN A 62 1.28 -13.70 0.71
N HIS A 63 2.18 -14.61 0.41
CA HIS A 63 3.59 -14.42 0.69
C HIS A 63 4.46 -15.03 -0.39
N GLY A 64 5.67 -14.54 -0.53
CA GLY A 64 6.62 -15.06 -1.48
C GLY A 64 8.00 -14.45 -1.32
N GLU A 65 8.96 -15.06 -1.98
CA GLU A 65 10.36 -14.64 -1.98
C GLU A 65 10.86 -14.28 -3.37
N ARG A 66 11.87 -13.42 -3.40
CA ARG A 66 12.64 -13.08 -4.58
C ARG A 66 14.08 -12.75 -4.16
N TYR A 67 15.05 -13.61 -4.52
CA TYR A 67 16.44 -13.50 -4.06
C TYR A 67 16.49 -13.46 -2.51
N ASP A 68 17.12 -12.42 -1.94
CA ASP A 68 17.25 -12.21 -0.50
C ASP A 68 16.11 -11.38 0.11
N SER A 69 15.03 -11.23 -0.60
CA SER A 69 13.87 -10.44 -0.15
C SER A 69 12.60 -11.27 -0.08
N ALA A 70 11.74 -10.92 0.87
CA ALA A 70 10.42 -11.51 1.02
C ALA A 70 9.33 -10.43 1.05
N ILE A 71 8.14 -10.84 0.66
CA ILE A 71 6.93 -10.02 0.73
C ILE A 71 5.83 -10.80 1.42
N VAL A 72 5.07 -10.13 2.28
CA VAL A 72 3.82 -10.65 2.86
C VAL A 72 2.73 -9.63 2.68
N ARG A 73 1.54 -10.12 2.34
CA ARG A 73 0.31 -9.35 2.21
C ARG A 73 -0.78 -9.99 3.04
N LEU A 74 -1.44 -9.18 3.82
CA LEU A 74 -2.65 -9.55 4.55
C LEU A 74 -3.80 -8.69 4.01
N SER A 75 -5.00 -9.26 3.94
CA SER A 75 -6.19 -8.55 3.44
C SER A 75 -7.40 -8.80 4.35
N SER A 76 -8.38 -7.91 4.25
CA SER A 76 -9.63 -7.96 5.02
C SER A 76 -9.38 -7.96 6.53
N ASP A 77 -10.23 -8.61 7.30
CA ASP A 77 -10.13 -8.75 8.74
C ASP A 77 -8.82 -9.41 9.21
N LEU A 78 -8.20 -10.27 8.39
CA LEU A 78 -6.89 -10.85 8.72
C LEU A 78 -5.80 -9.75 8.79
N ALA A 79 -5.87 -8.72 7.95
CA ALA A 79 -4.96 -7.59 8.03
C ALA A 79 -5.14 -6.84 9.36
N ASP A 80 -6.38 -6.65 9.79
CA ASP A 80 -6.69 -5.97 11.05
C ASP A 80 -6.26 -6.76 12.30
N LEU A 81 -6.40 -8.09 12.25
CA LEU A 81 -6.05 -8.96 13.36
C LEU A 81 -4.54 -9.24 13.48
N GLU A 82 -3.86 -9.38 12.35
CA GLU A 82 -2.51 -9.97 12.30
C GLU A 82 -1.41 -8.99 11.84
N TRP A 83 -1.75 -7.71 11.58
CA TRP A 83 -0.79 -6.72 11.09
C TRP A 83 0.47 -6.62 11.93
N TRP A 84 0.35 -6.69 13.25
CA TRP A 84 1.44 -6.55 14.19
C TRP A 84 2.43 -7.73 14.15
N ARG A 85 1.95 -8.97 13.87
CA ARG A 85 2.79 -10.18 13.78
C ARG A 85 3.85 -10.06 12.69
N VAL A 86 3.46 -9.50 11.55
CA VAL A 86 4.38 -9.34 10.42
C VAL A 86 5.14 -8.01 10.47
N TYR A 87 4.50 -6.96 11.01
CA TYR A 87 5.15 -5.65 11.13
C TYR A 87 6.33 -5.67 12.11
N GLN A 88 6.21 -6.31 13.28
CA GLN A 88 7.27 -6.38 14.28
C GLN A 88 8.57 -7.07 13.79
N ILE A 89 8.47 -7.89 12.73
CA ILE A 89 9.64 -8.57 12.15
C ILE A 89 10.42 -7.64 11.24
N THR A 90 9.72 -6.81 10.47
CA THR A 90 10.32 -5.96 9.44
C THR A 90 10.50 -4.52 9.88
N GLU A 91 9.71 -4.09 10.88
CA GLU A 91 9.50 -2.68 11.27
C GLU A 91 9.19 -1.78 10.06
N ARG A 92 8.73 -2.39 8.96
CA ARG A 92 8.49 -1.74 7.67
C ARG A 92 7.22 -2.26 7.03
N ALA A 93 6.28 -1.35 6.79
CA ALA A 93 5.17 -1.57 5.88
C ALA A 93 5.42 -0.79 4.57
N THR A 94 4.97 -1.33 3.45
CA THR A 94 5.06 -0.69 2.13
C THR A 94 3.70 -0.26 1.59
N ARG A 95 2.62 -0.80 2.18
CA ARG A 95 1.25 -0.38 1.94
C ARG A 95 0.37 -0.72 3.14
N ILE A 96 -0.50 0.22 3.51
CA ILE A 96 -1.56 0.02 4.48
C ILE A 96 -2.84 0.65 3.90
N ASP A 97 -3.92 -0.11 3.85
CA ASP A 97 -5.24 0.41 3.52
C ASP A 97 -6.07 0.48 4.80
N VAL A 98 -6.56 1.65 5.09
CA VAL A 98 -7.44 1.91 6.24
C VAL A 98 -8.87 2.07 5.73
N GLN A 99 -9.83 1.37 6.35
CA GLN A 99 -11.21 1.41 5.92
C GLN A 99 -12.18 1.77 7.04
N VAL A 100 -13.27 2.45 6.65
CA VAL A 100 -14.49 2.60 7.46
C VAL A 100 -15.69 2.30 6.59
N THR A 101 -16.51 1.34 7.05
CA THR A 101 -17.83 1.05 6.47
C THR A 101 -18.90 1.66 7.36
N PHE A 102 -19.82 2.38 6.79
CA PHE A 102 -20.88 3.06 7.52
C PHE A 102 -22.19 3.10 6.72
N ARG A 103 -23.26 3.29 7.44
CA ARG A 103 -24.63 3.44 6.89
C ARG A 103 -25.04 4.90 6.97
N PRO A 104 -25.09 5.64 5.85
CA PRO A 104 -25.60 7.01 5.83
C PRO A 104 -27.14 7.00 5.90
N SER A 105 -27.72 8.10 6.40
CA SER A 105 -29.17 8.30 6.44
C SER A 105 -29.82 8.57 5.06
N ILE A 106 -29.03 8.48 4.00
CA ILE A 106 -29.45 8.58 2.59
C ILE A 106 -28.92 7.39 1.81
N THR A 107 -29.41 7.15 0.60
CA THR A 107 -28.94 6.02 -0.20
C THR A 107 -27.43 6.07 -0.48
N PRO A 108 -26.73 4.92 -0.58
CA PRO A 108 -25.30 4.86 -0.83
C PRO A 108 -24.84 5.73 -2.01
N ASN A 109 -25.52 5.60 -3.15
CA ASN A 109 -25.16 6.36 -4.35
C ASN A 109 -25.40 7.88 -4.18
N ALA A 110 -26.45 8.30 -3.45
CA ALA A 110 -26.67 9.71 -3.15
C ALA A 110 -25.57 10.28 -2.26
N PHE A 111 -25.11 9.48 -1.28
CA PHE A 111 -23.99 9.85 -0.42
C PHE A 111 -22.69 10.00 -1.22
N ILE A 112 -22.35 9.04 -2.09
CA ILE A 112 -21.13 9.08 -2.92
C ILE A 112 -21.16 10.27 -3.89
N LYS A 113 -22.32 10.59 -4.50
CA LYS A 113 -22.50 11.80 -5.32
C LYS A 113 -22.26 13.08 -4.52
N ARG A 114 -22.66 13.09 -3.23
CA ARG A 114 -22.38 14.20 -2.32
C ARG A 114 -20.88 14.34 -2.08
N ILE A 115 -20.17 13.25 -1.75
CA ILE A 115 -18.71 13.26 -1.58
C ILE A 115 -18.02 13.79 -2.84
N HIS A 116 -18.38 13.29 -4.02
CA HIS A 116 -17.82 13.75 -5.29
C HIS A 116 -17.99 15.27 -5.48
N ARG A 117 -19.19 15.80 -5.18
CA ARG A 117 -19.45 17.25 -5.29
C ARG A 117 -18.61 18.05 -4.29
N GLN A 118 -18.49 17.59 -3.05
CA GLN A 118 -17.70 18.26 -2.02
C GLN A 118 -16.20 18.29 -2.38
N LEU A 119 -15.65 17.17 -2.84
CA LEU A 119 -14.27 17.11 -3.35
C LEU A 119 -14.05 18.10 -4.51
N LYS A 120 -14.96 18.15 -5.48
CA LYS A 120 -14.87 19.12 -6.57
C LYS A 120 -14.95 20.57 -6.09
N GLN A 121 -15.80 20.86 -5.12
CA GLN A 121 -15.91 22.20 -4.54
C GLN A 121 -14.66 22.58 -3.77
N HIS A 122 -14.12 21.67 -2.95
CA HIS A 122 -12.90 21.88 -2.17
C HIS A 122 -11.71 22.22 -3.08
N TYR A 123 -11.56 21.48 -4.18
CA TYR A 123 -10.43 21.66 -5.11
C TYR A 123 -10.69 22.69 -6.23
N ALA A 124 -11.86 23.34 -6.23
CA ALA A 124 -12.18 24.38 -7.21
C ALA A 124 -11.16 25.54 -7.09
N GLY A 125 -10.50 25.88 -8.18
CA GLY A 125 -9.49 26.97 -8.22
C GLY A 125 -8.07 26.58 -7.78
N HIS A 126 -7.84 25.37 -7.27
CA HIS A 126 -6.49 24.90 -6.97
C HIS A 126 -5.75 24.59 -8.27
N LYS A 127 -4.58 25.22 -8.51
CA LYS A 127 -3.74 24.98 -9.70
C LYS A 127 -3.21 23.54 -9.78
N LYS A 128 -2.95 22.91 -8.63
CA LYS A 128 -2.53 21.52 -8.51
C LYS A 128 -3.45 20.83 -7.53
N HIS A 129 -4.16 19.82 -7.97
CA HIS A 129 -5.03 19.01 -7.15
C HIS A 129 -4.97 17.54 -7.55
N PRO A 130 -5.28 16.60 -6.64
CA PRO A 130 -5.41 15.19 -6.99
C PRO A 130 -6.50 14.98 -8.03
N LYS A 131 -6.33 13.98 -8.88
CA LYS A 131 -7.35 13.60 -9.86
C LYS A 131 -8.60 13.09 -9.14
N ILE A 132 -9.76 13.64 -9.47
CA ILE A 132 -11.06 13.16 -8.97
C ILE A 132 -11.75 12.43 -10.11
N THR A 133 -12.08 11.15 -9.92
CA THR A 133 -12.78 10.33 -10.93
C THR A 133 -13.94 9.59 -10.29
N THR A 134 -14.93 9.26 -11.12
CA THR A 134 -16.06 8.40 -10.73
C THR A 134 -16.14 7.21 -11.67
N TRP A 135 -16.60 6.10 -11.15
CA TRP A 135 -16.89 4.89 -11.91
C TRP A 135 -18.24 4.31 -11.47
N SER A 136 -18.99 3.78 -12.41
CA SER A 136 -20.27 3.11 -12.17
C SER A 136 -20.18 1.67 -12.62
N SER A 137 -20.58 0.73 -11.77
CA SER A 137 -20.68 -0.69 -12.11
C SER A 137 -21.99 -0.99 -12.83
N SER A 138 -22.05 -2.15 -13.51
CA SER A 138 -23.27 -2.69 -14.13
C SER A 138 -24.40 -2.90 -13.12
N ASP A 139 -24.05 -3.22 -11.87
CA ASP A 139 -24.97 -3.48 -10.76
C ASP A 139 -25.50 -2.19 -10.11
N GLY A 140 -25.25 -1.04 -10.74
CA GLY A 140 -25.68 0.27 -10.24
C GLY A 140 -24.85 0.82 -9.10
N GLY A 141 -23.74 0.17 -8.72
CA GLY A 141 -22.81 0.67 -7.72
C GLY A 141 -22.04 1.89 -8.25
N LEU A 142 -21.81 2.88 -7.40
CA LEU A 142 -21.02 4.06 -7.70
C LEU A 142 -19.75 4.06 -6.84
N THR A 143 -18.65 4.51 -7.43
CA THR A 143 -17.38 4.75 -6.73
C THR A 143 -16.82 6.11 -7.08
N VAL A 144 -16.33 6.85 -6.10
CA VAL A 144 -15.50 8.04 -6.30
C VAL A 144 -14.08 7.77 -5.84
N TYR A 145 -13.12 8.27 -6.61
CA TYR A 145 -11.69 8.17 -6.34
C TYR A 145 -11.07 9.55 -6.21
N LEU A 146 -10.08 9.69 -5.32
CA LEU A 146 -9.21 10.85 -5.21
C LEU A 146 -7.75 10.39 -5.28
N GLY A 147 -6.97 11.00 -6.17
CA GLY A 147 -5.58 10.64 -6.42
C GLY A 147 -5.42 9.61 -7.55
N ALA A 148 -4.23 9.05 -7.63
CA ALA A 148 -3.86 7.98 -8.56
C ALA A 148 -3.33 6.77 -7.77
N ARG A 149 -3.47 5.57 -8.31
CA ARG A 149 -2.94 4.35 -7.67
C ARG A 149 -1.41 4.36 -7.45
N SER A 150 -0.70 5.18 -8.20
CA SER A 150 0.75 5.40 -8.04
C SER A 150 1.11 6.44 -6.98
N SER A 151 0.12 7.15 -6.42
CA SER A 151 0.34 8.15 -5.37
C SER A 151 0.62 7.50 -4.02
N ALA A 152 1.36 8.20 -3.15
CA ALA A 152 1.56 7.78 -1.77
C ALA A 152 0.25 7.69 -0.97
N LEU A 153 -0.76 8.43 -1.40
CA LEU A 153 -2.10 8.40 -0.85
C LEU A 153 -3.12 8.27 -1.99
N TYR A 154 -4.03 7.30 -1.86
CA TYR A 154 -5.11 7.04 -2.79
C TYR A 154 -6.40 6.73 -2.04
N PHE A 155 -7.45 7.50 -2.32
CA PHE A 155 -8.74 7.36 -1.65
C PHE A 155 -9.78 6.80 -2.59
N ARG A 156 -10.68 5.97 -2.04
CA ARG A 156 -11.91 5.51 -2.70
C ARG A 156 -13.09 5.51 -1.72
N CYS A 157 -14.24 5.91 -2.24
CA CYS A 157 -15.52 5.80 -1.54
C CYS A 157 -16.53 5.13 -2.47
N TYR A 158 -17.11 4.03 -2.03
CA TYR A 158 -17.96 3.20 -2.90
C TYR A 158 -19.17 2.59 -2.19
N ASN A 159 -20.14 2.18 -3.01
CA ASN A 159 -21.32 1.47 -2.56
C ASN A 159 -20.94 0.04 -2.16
N LYS A 160 -20.84 -0.20 -0.84
CA LYS A 160 -20.45 -1.50 -0.29
C LYS A 160 -21.54 -2.56 -0.45
N GLU A 161 -22.81 -2.15 -0.42
CA GLU A 161 -23.93 -3.03 -0.72
C GLU A 161 -23.83 -3.63 -2.14
N ALA A 162 -23.62 -2.79 -3.15
CA ALA A 162 -23.51 -3.24 -4.53
C ALA A 162 -22.24 -4.04 -4.80
N GLU A 163 -21.16 -3.79 -4.05
CA GLU A 163 -19.88 -4.48 -4.22
C GLU A 163 -19.87 -5.87 -3.59
N SER A 164 -20.44 -6.04 -2.38
CA SER A 164 -20.42 -7.33 -1.68
C SER A 164 -21.60 -8.22 -2.00
N GLY A 165 -22.78 -7.62 -2.21
CA GLY A 165 -24.04 -8.35 -2.31
C GLY A 165 -24.58 -8.91 -0.99
N ASP A 166 -23.86 -8.73 0.12
CA ASP A 166 -24.24 -9.26 1.44
C ASP A 166 -25.27 -8.40 2.14
N VAL A 167 -26.24 -9.03 2.77
CA VAL A 167 -27.32 -8.36 3.52
C VAL A 167 -26.77 -7.51 4.67
N GLU A 168 -25.67 -7.90 5.26
CA GLU A 168 -24.99 -7.15 6.33
C GLU A 168 -24.61 -5.74 5.88
N TYR A 169 -24.26 -5.55 4.60
CA TYR A 169 -23.87 -4.26 4.04
C TYR A 169 -24.99 -3.52 3.34
N GLN A 170 -26.25 -3.90 3.57
CA GLN A 170 -27.39 -3.20 3.02
C GLN A 170 -27.39 -1.72 3.45
N GLY A 171 -27.50 -0.82 2.48
CA GLY A 171 -27.44 0.63 2.70
C GLY A 171 -26.04 1.16 3.06
N CYS A 172 -24.98 0.35 2.97
CA CYS A 172 -23.65 0.73 3.40
C CYS A 172 -22.80 1.34 2.29
N VAL A 173 -21.95 2.26 2.72
CA VAL A 173 -20.85 2.86 1.96
C VAL A 173 -19.54 2.53 2.65
N ARG A 174 -18.48 2.29 1.89
CA ARG A 174 -17.12 2.16 2.43
C ARG A 174 -16.23 3.26 1.91
N MET A 175 -15.47 3.85 2.82
CA MET A 175 -14.35 4.72 2.53
C MET A 175 -13.06 3.99 2.84
N GLU A 176 -12.12 4.01 1.90
CA GLU A 176 -10.81 3.40 2.03
C GLU A 176 -9.73 4.38 1.62
N ILE A 177 -8.66 4.39 2.39
CA ILE A 177 -7.48 5.20 2.12
C ILE A 177 -6.28 4.28 2.06
N GLU A 178 -5.66 4.19 0.89
CA GLU A 178 -4.44 3.45 0.64
C GLU A 178 -3.25 4.37 0.90
N PHE A 179 -2.41 4.00 1.87
CA PHE A 179 -1.16 4.69 2.21
C PHE A 179 0.02 3.88 1.71
N LYS A 180 1.00 4.57 1.12
CA LYS A 180 2.25 4.01 0.63
C LYS A 180 3.43 4.91 0.98
N ASP A 181 4.63 4.35 0.90
CA ASP A 181 5.90 5.07 0.95
C ASP A 181 6.01 6.01 2.16
N CYS A 182 6.21 7.29 1.92
CA CYS A 182 6.43 8.30 2.95
C CYS A 182 5.23 8.52 3.88
N ALA A 183 4.01 8.19 3.45
CA ALA A 183 2.81 8.34 4.25
C ALA A 183 2.65 7.26 5.34
N ILE A 184 3.38 6.14 5.24
CA ILE A 184 3.22 5.00 6.15
C ILE A 184 3.85 5.26 7.53
N LYS A 185 5.04 5.86 7.58
CA LYS A 185 5.76 6.06 8.86
C LYS A 185 4.95 6.87 9.88
N PRO A 186 4.42 8.06 9.54
CA PRO A 186 3.55 8.80 10.46
C PRO A 186 2.25 8.04 10.78
N LEU A 187 1.70 7.29 9.82
CA LEU A 187 0.50 6.48 10.01
C LEU A 187 0.71 5.38 11.06
N ILE A 188 1.83 4.68 11.02
CA ILE A 188 2.18 3.63 12.00
C ILE A 188 2.33 4.20 13.41
N GLY A 189 3.00 5.34 13.56
CA GLY A 189 3.10 6.02 14.85
C GLY A 189 1.71 6.37 15.41
N PHE A 190 0.82 6.87 14.55
CA PHE A 190 -0.55 7.17 14.92
C PHE A 190 -1.37 5.91 15.25
N LEU A 191 -1.14 4.79 14.56
CA LEU A 191 -1.77 3.50 14.83
C LEU A 191 -1.44 3.01 16.25
N PHE A 192 -0.16 2.99 16.63
CA PHE A 192 0.25 2.59 17.98
C PHE A 192 -0.34 3.48 19.09
N ALA A 193 -0.51 4.76 18.81
CA ALA A 193 -1.06 5.72 19.79
C ALA A 193 -2.59 5.65 19.90
N ASN A 194 -3.29 4.97 18.97
CA ASN A 194 -4.75 4.99 18.85
C ASN A 194 -5.39 3.59 18.73
N LEU A 195 -4.76 2.57 19.30
CA LEU A 195 -5.40 1.26 19.40
C LEU A 195 -6.67 1.33 20.29
N PRO A 196 -7.70 0.54 19.97
CA PRO A 196 -7.76 -0.49 18.95
C PRO A 196 -7.87 0.07 17.51
N THR A 197 -7.61 -0.80 16.53
CA THR A 197 -7.59 -0.44 15.10
C THR A 197 -8.87 0.23 14.60
N ARG A 198 -10.01 -0.11 15.19
CA ARG A 198 -11.30 0.54 14.89
C ARG A 198 -11.28 2.04 15.17
N ASP A 199 -10.76 2.45 16.31
CA ASP A 199 -10.67 3.86 16.72
C ASP A 199 -9.64 4.59 15.86
N PHE A 200 -8.51 3.95 15.60
CA PHE A 200 -7.49 4.44 14.68
C PHE A 200 -8.10 4.71 13.28
N ALA A 201 -8.78 3.72 12.69
CA ALA A 201 -9.36 3.83 11.35
C ALA A 201 -10.42 4.94 11.28
N GLY A 202 -11.29 5.03 12.28
CA GLY A 202 -12.28 6.09 12.39
C GLY A 202 -11.66 7.49 12.41
N LYS A 203 -10.59 7.68 13.20
CA LYS A 203 -9.86 8.94 13.27
C LYS A 203 -9.13 9.27 11.96
N VAL A 204 -8.49 8.31 11.32
CA VAL A 204 -7.80 8.49 10.04
C VAL A 204 -8.78 8.93 8.95
N VAL A 205 -9.90 8.24 8.79
CA VAL A 205 -10.90 8.57 7.75
C VAL A 205 -11.58 9.90 8.05
N SER A 206 -11.89 10.21 9.31
CA SER A 206 -12.48 11.50 9.68
C SER A 206 -11.55 12.66 9.39
N SER A 207 -10.27 12.53 9.73
CA SER A 207 -9.27 13.57 9.46
C SER A 207 -9.04 13.78 7.98
N PHE A 208 -8.95 12.69 7.22
CA PHE A 208 -8.89 12.77 5.76
C PHE A 208 -10.11 13.50 5.20
N ALA A 209 -11.32 13.15 5.68
CA ALA A 209 -12.54 13.79 5.23
C ALA A 209 -12.53 15.32 5.48
N ILE A 210 -12.12 15.74 6.67
CA ILE A 210 -12.01 17.16 7.05
C ILE A 210 -11.00 17.87 6.16
N GLU A 211 -9.79 17.31 6.01
CA GLU A 211 -8.71 17.88 5.20
C GLU A 211 -9.13 18.10 3.74
N HIS A 212 -9.97 17.21 3.20
CA HIS A 212 -10.45 17.27 1.81
C HIS A 212 -11.85 17.89 1.66
N GLY A 213 -12.33 18.62 2.68
CA GLY A 213 -13.60 19.34 2.62
C GLY A 213 -14.84 18.46 2.59
N ILE A 214 -14.75 17.21 3.03
CA ILE A 214 -15.86 16.28 3.14
C ILE A 214 -16.53 16.48 4.51
N SER A 215 -17.74 17.02 4.53
CA SER A 215 -18.48 17.32 5.75
C SER A 215 -19.32 16.15 6.24
N GLY A 216 -19.60 16.14 7.55
CA GLY A 216 -20.47 15.15 8.21
C GLY A 216 -19.71 14.08 8.98
N PHE A 217 -18.40 14.20 9.06
CA PHE A 217 -17.52 13.39 9.91
C PHE A 217 -17.23 14.14 11.23
N PRO A 218 -17.03 13.41 12.35
CA PRO A 218 -16.68 14.02 13.62
C PRO A 218 -15.34 14.75 13.50
N GLU A 219 -15.24 15.89 14.17
CA GLU A 219 -13.96 16.56 14.36
C GLU A 219 -13.04 15.64 15.16
N VAL A 220 -11.88 15.42 14.63
CA VAL A 220 -10.80 14.70 15.31
C VAL A 220 -9.70 15.72 15.52
N HIS A 221 -9.12 15.76 16.70
CA HIS A 221 -7.87 16.48 16.90
C HIS A 221 -6.87 15.92 15.89
N PRO A 222 -6.23 16.79 15.09
CA PRO A 222 -5.62 16.38 13.85
C PRO A 222 -4.67 15.22 14.09
N PRO A 223 -4.81 14.13 13.31
CA PRO A 223 -3.71 13.21 13.21
C PRO A 223 -2.51 13.99 12.67
N PRO A 224 -1.30 13.50 12.90
CA PRO A 224 -0.14 14.06 12.23
C PRO A 224 -0.44 14.18 10.75
N SER A 225 -0.15 15.32 10.16
CA SER A 225 -0.36 15.53 8.73
C SER A 225 0.30 14.36 7.98
N PHE A 226 -0.48 13.61 7.22
CA PHE A 226 0.06 12.48 6.40
C PHE A 226 1.01 12.97 5.32
N TYR A 227 1.13 14.27 5.16
CA TYR A 227 2.01 14.96 4.21
C TYR A 227 3.23 15.61 4.88
N GLU A 228 3.32 15.62 6.23
CA GLU A 228 4.51 16.10 6.92
C GLU A 228 5.69 15.20 6.60
N GLY A 229 6.62 15.72 5.83
CA GLY A 229 7.82 15.02 5.41
C GLY A 229 7.83 14.58 3.95
N GLN A 230 6.89 15.01 3.12
CA GLN A 230 7.12 14.99 1.68
C GLN A 230 8.28 15.94 1.38
N ARG A 231 9.52 15.47 1.60
CA ARG A 231 10.68 16.02 0.93
C ARG A 231 10.31 16.13 -0.53
N LEU A 232 10.38 17.34 -1.09
CA LEU A 232 10.30 17.52 -2.53
C LEU A 232 11.33 16.59 -3.14
N VAL A 233 10.85 15.45 -3.67
CA VAL A 233 11.72 14.48 -4.31
C VAL A 233 12.25 15.17 -5.54
N THR A 234 13.51 15.57 -5.51
CA THR A 234 14.17 16.22 -6.64
C THR A 234 14.23 15.25 -7.81
N ASP A 235 14.45 15.74 -9.02
CA ASP A 235 14.63 14.85 -10.16
C ASP A 235 15.91 14.02 -10.01
N GLU A 236 16.89 14.50 -9.26
CA GLU A 236 18.08 13.75 -8.83
C GLU A 236 17.70 12.58 -7.89
N ASP A 237 16.88 12.83 -6.86
CA ASP A 237 16.40 11.76 -5.96
C ASP A 237 15.63 10.68 -6.72
N LYS A 238 14.81 11.08 -7.72
CA LYS A 238 14.09 10.13 -8.60
C LYS A 238 15.06 9.33 -9.44
N SER A 239 16.07 9.99 -10.00
CA SER A 239 17.12 9.34 -10.80
C SER A 239 17.93 8.35 -9.96
N LEU A 240 18.34 8.72 -8.75
CA LEU A 240 19.05 7.85 -7.82
C LEU A 240 18.15 6.66 -7.40
N THR A 241 16.89 6.91 -7.11
CA THR A 241 15.93 5.83 -6.80
C THR A 241 15.76 4.88 -7.98
N TRP A 242 15.63 5.41 -9.20
CA TRP A 242 15.54 4.61 -10.41
C TRP A 242 16.82 3.78 -10.65
N LEU A 243 17.99 4.39 -10.49
CA LEU A 243 19.27 3.71 -10.59
C LEU A 243 19.37 2.54 -9.59
N SER A 244 19.02 2.77 -8.33
CA SER A 244 19.13 1.76 -7.28
C SER A 244 18.08 0.64 -7.41
N THR A 245 16.87 0.95 -7.88
CA THR A 245 15.75 -0.01 -7.92
C THR A 245 15.62 -0.75 -9.24
N GLN A 246 16.00 -0.13 -10.37
CA GLN A 246 15.82 -0.70 -11.70
C GLN A 246 17.15 -1.09 -12.36
N VAL A 247 18.15 -0.21 -12.28
CA VAL A 247 19.44 -0.41 -12.97
C VAL A 247 20.36 -1.32 -12.16
N GLN A 248 20.59 -1.02 -10.90
CA GLN A 248 21.52 -1.76 -10.05
C GLN A 248 21.23 -3.27 -10.00
N PRO A 249 20.00 -3.76 -9.79
CA PRO A 249 19.72 -5.20 -9.79
C PRO A 249 20.03 -5.87 -11.12
N THR A 250 19.75 -5.17 -12.23
CA THR A 250 20.03 -5.66 -13.59
C THR A 250 21.53 -5.76 -13.82
N VAL A 251 22.28 -4.72 -13.45
CA VAL A 251 23.76 -4.68 -13.57
C VAL A 251 24.38 -5.80 -12.74
N ILE A 252 23.99 -5.96 -11.48
CA ILE A 252 24.48 -7.03 -10.61
C ILE A 252 24.22 -8.40 -11.22
N ASN A 253 23.04 -8.62 -11.78
CA ASN A 253 22.70 -9.90 -12.42
C ASN A 253 23.54 -10.17 -13.66
N LEU A 254 23.83 -9.17 -14.48
CA LEU A 254 24.69 -9.29 -15.65
C LEU A 254 26.14 -9.59 -15.24
N ILE A 255 26.67 -8.93 -14.20
CA ILE A 255 28.00 -9.18 -13.64
C ILE A 255 28.10 -10.62 -13.11
N ARG A 256 27.11 -11.09 -12.34
CA ARG A 256 27.05 -12.48 -11.84
C ARG A 256 27.01 -13.53 -12.96
N ARG A 257 26.54 -13.16 -14.15
CA ARG A 257 26.53 -13.99 -15.35
C ARG A 257 27.82 -13.86 -16.20
N GLY A 258 28.86 -13.21 -15.70
CA GLY A 258 30.11 -13.00 -16.43
C GLY A 258 30.03 -11.97 -17.58
N ARG A 259 28.95 -11.15 -17.63
CA ARG A 259 28.71 -10.17 -18.70
C ARG A 259 29.18 -8.75 -18.33
N LEU A 260 30.23 -8.63 -17.51
CA LEU A 260 30.73 -7.32 -17.02
C LEU A 260 31.13 -6.38 -18.17
N ALA A 261 31.87 -6.88 -19.17
CA ALA A 261 32.31 -6.08 -20.30
C ALA A 261 31.12 -5.53 -21.11
N ASP A 262 30.11 -6.38 -21.40
CA ASP A 262 28.89 -5.98 -22.08
C ASP A 262 28.08 -4.95 -21.27
N THR A 263 28.12 -5.07 -19.95
CA THR A 263 27.43 -4.14 -19.04
C THR A 263 28.08 -2.77 -19.07
N ILE A 264 29.41 -2.69 -18.99
CA ILE A 264 30.19 -1.45 -19.07
C ILE A 264 29.89 -0.76 -20.41
N LYS A 265 29.93 -1.52 -21.50
CA LYS A 265 29.61 -1.03 -22.86
C LYS A 265 28.20 -0.49 -22.95
N ALA A 266 27.21 -1.25 -22.50
CA ALA A 266 25.79 -0.87 -22.53
C ALA A 266 25.49 0.40 -21.71
N LEU A 267 26.27 0.66 -20.63
CA LEU A 267 26.14 1.86 -19.81
C LEU A 267 26.94 3.05 -20.33
N GLY A 268 27.71 2.89 -21.42
CA GLY A 268 28.55 3.95 -21.97
C GLY A 268 29.72 4.34 -21.05
N LEU A 269 30.11 3.46 -20.12
CA LEU A 269 31.17 3.73 -19.13
C LEU A 269 32.59 3.41 -19.65
N GLU A 270 32.73 3.01 -20.92
CA GLU A 270 34.01 2.69 -21.56
C GLU A 270 34.99 3.86 -21.49
N ILE A 271 34.47 5.10 -21.57
CA ILE A 271 35.31 6.32 -21.49
C ILE A 271 35.89 6.54 -20.08
N MET A 272 35.22 6.05 -19.05
CA MET A 272 35.66 6.18 -17.66
C MET A 272 36.71 5.13 -17.26
N PHE A 273 36.88 4.08 -18.07
CA PHE A 273 37.82 2.97 -17.84
C PHE A 273 38.58 2.66 -19.14
N PRO A 274 39.38 3.64 -19.68
CA PRO A 274 40.03 3.51 -20.99
C PRO A 274 41.05 2.37 -21.08
N ASP A 275 41.64 1.94 -19.96
CA ASP A 275 42.62 0.86 -19.91
C ASP A 275 42.01 -0.54 -19.80
N GLY A 276 40.69 -0.65 -19.94
CA GLY A 276 39.93 -1.88 -19.70
C GLY A 276 40.14 -2.36 -18.25
N LEU A 277 39.10 -2.74 -17.59
CA LEU A 277 39.21 -3.49 -16.33
C LEU A 277 39.92 -4.82 -16.67
N HIS A 278 41.26 -4.82 -16.61
CA HIS A 278 42.02 -6.04 -16.77
C HIS A 278 41.52 -7.05 -15.74
N THR A 279 41.09 -8.18 -16.22
CA THR A 279 40.37 -9.28 -15.57
C THR A 279 41.14 -10.01 -14.45
N GLN A 280 42.11 -9.39 -13.82
CA GLN A 280 42.92 -10.01 -12.74
C GLN A 280 42.62 -9.50 -11.32
N HIS A 281 41.65 -8.59 -11.15
CA HIS A 281 41.17 -8.32 -9.80
C HIS A 281 40.10 -9.33 -9.42
N ASP A 282 40.44 -10.14 -8.46
CA ASP A 282 39.60 -11.16 -7.83
C ASP A 282 38.39 -10.50 -7.16
N TRP A 283 37.31 -10.38 -7.92
CA TRP A 283 36.03 -9.80 -7.48
C TRP A 283 35.28 -10.70 -6.50
N THR A 284 35.86 -11.87 -6.15
CA THR A 284 35.28 -12.79 -5.16
C THR A 284 35.31 -12.23 -3.74
N LYS A 285 36.08 -11.17 -3.48
CA LYS A 285 36.17 -10.51 -2.16
C LYS A 285 34.98 -9.61 -1.81
N TRP A 286 34.07 -9.36 -2.75
CA TRP A 286 32.89 -8.49 -2.55
C TRP A 286 31.56 -9.27 -2.45
N SER A 287 31.62 -10.57 -2.28
CA SER A 287 30.48 -11.48 -2.20
C SER A 287 30.22 -12.01 -0.77
N ASN A 288 30.60 -11.27 0.26
CA ASN A 288 30.18 -11.55 1.66
C ASN A 288 29.17 -10.53 2.14
#